data_243c57336cd91a18b928a6d83648c970
#
_entry.id   243c57336cd91a18b928a6d83648c970
#
_cell.length_a   1.000
_cell.length_b   1.000
_cell.length_c   1.000
_cell.angle_alpha   90.00
_cell.angle_beta   90.00
_cell.angle_gamma   90.00
#
_symmetry.space_group_name_H-M   'P 1'
#
loop_
_entity.id
_entity.type
_entity.pdbx_description
1 polymer ?
#
loop_
_entity_poly.entity_id
_entity_poly.type
_entity_poly.pdbx_seq_one_letter_code
_entity_poly.pdbx_strand_id
1 'polypeptide(L)'
;KSSAASDVYKRQRQNHANLVRDGIEAEVVTRIPAVGGQVATLRTPNGTYAEVPIAKFGEHQAHNALAALCAAEVVIPVNGALDGDLVAEALSTVRIPGRIEQIRTSPTIILDGGHNVNAAESLRAAIEENYDFQQLVGVIAMMGDKQVEEYLGVLEPLLSHVVVTENSWRDRVMPAEDLKTVAERVFGAERVTCVPELPDAIQEAVNMVDADDELGVGYGHGVLICGSFTTAGDARLMLEEKVNPDLKKPKSERVFQEAVEPEPRKDQDEADLDFESDANPDFDINDFGSVGPDLAEDEDADASEVEHADAASSEDVR
;
A
#
# COMPACT_ATOMS: atom_id res chain seq x y z
N LYS A 1 -8.56 22.53 2.19
CA LYS A 1 -9.14 21.39 1.42
C LYS A 1 -8.85 21.64 -0.04
N SER A 2 -8.16 20.71 -0.71
CA SER A 2 -7.64 20.85 -2.06
C SER A 2 -8.77 21.06 -3.08
N SER A 3 -8.64 22.06 -3.96
CA SER A 3 -9.52 22.30 -5.11
C SER A 3 -9.60 21.07 -6.03
N ALA A 4 -8.51 20.30 -6.14
CA ALA A 4 -8.43 19.09 -6.95
C ALA A 4 -9.42 18.00 -6.49
N ALA A 5 -9.57 17.76 -5.19
CA ALA A 5 -10.54 16.77 -4.67
C ALA A 5 -11.99 17.21 -4.99
N SER A 6 -12.28 18.51 -4.92
CA SER A 6 -13.58 19.07 -5.32
C SER A 6 -13.87 18.88 -6.82
N ASP A 7 -12.84 19.03 -7.66
CA ASP A 7 -12.98 18.89 -9.11
C ASP A 7 -13.17 17.43 -9.53
N VAL A 8 -12.48 16.49 -8.85
CA VAL A 8 -12.69 15.05 -9.05
C VAL A 8 -14.13 14.66 -8.71
N TYR A 9 -14.63 15.10 -7.55
CA TYR A 9 -15.99 14.82 -7.10
C TYR A 9 -17.07 15.38 -8.06
N LYS A 10 -16.88 16.63 -8.54
CA LYS A 10 -17.77 17.22 -9.55
C LYS A 10 -17.80 16.41 -10.85
N ARG A 11 -16.62 15.97 -11.33
CA ARG A 11 -16.51 15.18 -12.55
C ARG A 11 -17.16 13.80 -12.41
N GLN A 12 -17.05 13.17 -11.24
CA GLN A 12 -17.72 11.90 -10.93
C GLN A 12 -19.25 12.05 -10.99
N ARG A 13 -19.81 13.12 -10.37
CA ARG A 13 -21.23 13.41 -10.45
C ARG A 13 -21.70 13.70 -11.89
N GLN A 14 -20.93 14.45 -12.66
CA GLN A 14 -21.25 14.76 -14.06
C GLN A 14 -21.30 13.50 -14.94
N ASN A 15 -20.52 12.47 -14.61
CA ASN A 15 -20.49 11.20 -15.32
C ASN A 15 -21.45 10.15 -14.73
N HIS A 16 -22.32 10.53 -13.80
CA HIS A 16 -23.25 9.62 -13.10
C HIS A 16 -22.55 8.38 -12.49
N ALA A 17 -21.29 8.55 -12.01
CA ALA A 17 -20.56 7.47 -11.37
C ALA A 17 -21.16 7.14 -10.00
N ASN A 18 -21.37 5.87 -9.72
CA ASN A 18 -21.69 5.41 -8.38
C ASN A 18 -20.47 5.58 -7.49
N LEU A 19 -20.62 6.28 -6.37
CA LEU A 19 -19.55 6.57 -5.45
C LEU A 19 -19.68 5.71 -4.19
N VAL A 20 -18.61 5.01 -3.86
CA VAL A 20 -18.45 4.35 -2.56
C VAL A 20 -17.31 5.05 -1.84
N ARG A 21 -17.60 5.71 -0.74
CA ARG A 21 -16.65 6.51 0.03
C ARG A 21 -16.29 5.79 1.31
N ASP A 22 -15.01 5.70 1.57
CA ASP A 22 -14.50 5.19 2.84
C ASP A 22 -14.93 6.11 4.01
N GLY A 23 -15.40 5.50 5.08
CA GLY A 23 -15.97 6.19 6.24
C GLY A 23 -17.44 6.64 6.06
N ILE A 24 -18.07 6.39 4.91
CA ILE A 24 -19.47 6.76 4.65
C ILE A 24 -20.28 5.54 4.17
N GLU A 25 -20.14 5.14 2.90
CA GLU A 25 -20.83 3.96 2.35
C GLU A 25 -20.09 2.67 2.63
N ALA A 26 -18.75 2.72 2.81
CA ALA A 26 -17.91 1.59 3.18
C ALA A 26 -16.98 2.00 4.34
N GLU A 27 -16.57 1.03 5.17
CA GLU A 27 -15.79 1.32 6.38
C GLU A 27 -14.93 0.13 6.81
N VAL A 28 -13.71 0.41 7.28
CA VAL A 28 -12.95 -0.50 8.12
C VAL A 28 -13.46 -0.35 9.56
N VAL A 29 -14.37 -1.24 9.98
CA VAL A 29 -15.06 -1.14 11.29
C VAL A 29 -14.12 -1.42 12.45
N THR A 30 -13.30 -2.47 12.32
CA THR A 30 -12.26 -2.84 13.28
C THR A 30 -11.03 -3.33 12.55
N ARG A 31 -9.86 -3.15 13.15
CA ARG A 31 -8.58 -3.65 12.69
C ARG A 31 -7.69 -4.04 13.86
N ILE A 32 -7.08 -5.20 13.79
CA ILE A 32 -6.16 -5.72 14.81
C ILE A 32 -4.93 -6.27 14.09
N PRO A 33 -3.70 -5.79 14.41
CA PRO A 33 -2.47 -6.41 13.92
C PRO A 33 -2.39 -7.88 14.31
N ALA A 34 -1.88 -8.71 13.39
CA ALA A 34 -1.72 -10.15 13.58
C ALA A 34 -0.43 -10.64 12.93
N VAL A 35 0.01 -11.82 13.31
CA VAL A 35 1.22 -12.43 12.71
C VAL A 35 1.02 -12.61 11.21
N GLY A 36 1.92 -12.03 10.42
CA GLY A 36 1.87 -12.09 8.95
C GLY A 36 0.90 -11.11 8.29
N GLY A 37 0.30 -10.18 9.06
CA GLY A 37 -0.63 -9.18 8.54
C GLY A 37 -1.54 -8.58 9.60
N GLN A 38 -2.84 -8.64 9.37
CA GLN A 38 -3.86 -8.07 10.25
C GLN A 38 -5.20 -8.78 10.07
N VAL A 39 -6.10 -8.60 11.03
CA VAL A 39 -7.50 -9.04 10.94
C VAL A 39 -8.39 -7.81 10.98
N ALA A 40 -9.34 -7.70 10.05
CA ALA A 40 -10.23 -6.55 9.97
C ALA A 40 -11.69 -6.95 9.76
N THR A 41 -12.61 -6.16 10.30
CA THR A 41 -14.03 -6.22 9.93
C THR A 41 -14.27 -5.11 8.91
N LEU A 42 -14.72 -5.51 7.72
CA LEU A 42 -14.94 -4.64 6.57
C LEU A 42 -16.44 -4.53 6.30
N ARG A 43 -16.96 -3.31 6.21
CA ARG A 43 -18.33 -3.04 5.82
C ARG A 43 -18.38 -2.42 4.44
N THR A 44 -19.14 -3.01 3.53
CA THR A 44 -19.44 -2.50 2.20
C THR A 44 -20.92 -2.12 2.09
N PRO A 45 -21.37 -1.49 1.01
CA PRO A 45 -22.80 -1.27 0.76
C PRO A 45 -23.63 -2.56 0.74
N ASN A 46 -23.04 -3.69 0.40
CA ASN A 46 -23.73 -4.96 0.24
C ASN A 46 -23.71 -5.85 1.47
N GLY A 47 -22.80 -5.62 2.45
CA GLY A 47 -22.71 -6.43 3.65
C GLY A 47 -21.52 -6.13 4.55
N THR A 48 -21.40 -6.93 5.60
CA THR A 48 -20.29 -6.86 6.56
C THR A 48 -19.54 -8.19 6.58
N TYR A 49 -18.24 -8.10 6.40
CA TYR A 49 -17.28 -9.20 6.46
C TYR A 49 -16.52 -9.12 7.77
N ALA A 50 -16.87 -9.99 8.71
CA ALA A 50 -16.31 -9.97 10.05
C ALA A 50 -14.99 -10.74 10.11
N GLU A 51 -14.01 -10.21 10.85
CA GLU A 51 -12.75 -10.89 11.21
C GLU A 51 -11.97 -11.45 9.99
N VAL A 52 -11.96 -10.69 8.89
CA VAL A 52 -11.27 -11.09 7.66
C VAL A 52 -9.76 -10.98 7.85
N PRO A 53 -8.99 -12.08 7.66
CA PRO A 53 -7.53 -12.02 7.67
C PRO A 53 -7.01 -11.36 6.40
N ILE A 54 -6.09 -10.40 6.55
CA ILE A 54 -5.45 -9.67 5.45
C ILE A 54 -3.94 -9.87 5.56
N ALA A 55 -3.35 -10.57 4.58
CA ALA A 55 -1.91 -10.89 4.56
C ALA A 55 -1.04 -9.68 4.18
N LYS A 56 -1.35 -8.51 4.72
CA LYS A 56 -0.63 -7.24 4.50
C LYS A 56 -0.58 -6.41 5.77
N PHE A 57 0.56 -5.75 6.00
CA PHE A 57 0.81 -4.90 7.15
C PHE A 57 0.34 -3.46 6.91
N GLY A 58 -0.06 -2.79 7.98
CA GLY A 58 -0.40 -1.38 8.01
C GLY A 58 -1.87 -1.07 7.73
N GLU A 59 -2.37 -0.04 8.37
CA GLU A 59 -3.77 0.39 8.32
C GLU A 59 -4.23 0.67 6.87
N HIS A 60 -3.38 1.34 6.08
CA HIS A 60 -3.67 1.65 4.69
C HIS A 60 -3.98 0.41 3.83
N GLN A 61 -3.48 -0.77 4.20
CA GLN A 61 -3.78 -2.01 3.46
C GLN A 61 -5.16 -2.57 3.81
N ALA A 62 -5.69 -2.31 5.01
CA ALA A 62 -7.09 -2.64 5.31
C ALA A 62 -8.04 -1.78 4.47
N HIS A 63 -7.76 -0.48 4.31
CA HIS A 63 -8.52 0.41 3.42
C HIS A 63 -8.38 0.02 1.94
N ASN A 64 -7.19 -0.40 1.50
CA ASN A 64 -7.00 -0.94 0.15
C ASN A 64 -7.80 -2.24 -0.07
N ALA A 65 -7.84 -3.12 0.93
CA ALA A 65 -8.65 -4.35 0.87
C ALA A 65 -10.16 -4.02 0.80
N LEU A 66 -10.62 -3.04 1.59
CA LEU A 66 -12.00 -2.54 1.53
C LEU A 66 -12.34 -2.01 0.13
N ALA A 67 -11.48 -1.18 -0.45
CA ALA A 67 -11.69 -0.64 -1.80
C ALA A 67 -11.72 -1.74 -2.86
N ALA A 68 -10.81 -2.73 -2.77
CA ALA A 68 -10.78 -3.87 -3.67
C ALA A 68 -12.04 -4.74 -3.53
N LEU A 69 -12.53 -4.93 -2.31
CA LEU A 69 -13.74 -5.68 -2.03
C LEU A 69 -14.98 -4.99 -2.61
N CYS A 70 -15.12 -3.67 -2.41
CA CYS A 70 -16.19 -2.88 -3.03
C CYS A 70 -16.16 -2.97 -4.56
N ALA A 71 -14.97 -2.94 -5.18
CA ALA A 71 -14.82 -3.08 -6.62
C ALA A 71 -15.19 -4.51 -7.08
N ALA A 72 -14.78 -5.53 -6.34
CA ALA A 72 -15.12 -6.92 -6.64
C ALA A 72 -16.63 -7.18 -6.59
N GLU A 73 -17.34 -6.61 -5.62
CA GLU A 73 -18.80 -6.71 -5.51
C GLU A 73 -19.56 -6.11 -6.71
N VAL A 74 -18.95 -5.13 -7.40
CA VAL A 74 -19.53 -4.54 -8.61
C VAL A 74 -19.28 -5.40 -9.85
N VAL A 75 -18.10 -6.05 -9.91
CA VAL A 75 -17.66 -6.79 -11.12
C VAL A 75 -18.14 -8.24 -11.11
N ILE A 76 -18.19 -8.86 -9.95
CA ILE A 76 -18.62 -10.25 -9.80
C ILE A 76 -20.15 -10.30 -9.76
N PRO A 77 -20.81 -11.05 -10.67
CA PRO A 77 -22.27 -11.08 -10.77
C PRO A 77 -22.87 -11.93 -9.64
N VAL A 78 -23.01 -11.34 -8.46
CA VAL A 78 -23.69 -11.94 -7.30
C VAL A 78 -24.83 -11.03 -6.84
N ASN A 79 -25.87 -11.59 -6.30
CA ASN A 79 -26.94 -10.83 -5.67
C ASN A 79 -26.61 -10.55 -4.22
N GLY A 80 -26.07 -9.35 -3.92
CA GLY A 80 -25.70 -8.93 -2.58
C GLY A 80 -24.21 -9.07 -2.30
N ALA A 81 -23.87 -9.42 -1.04
CA ALA A 81 -22.48 -9.59 -0.60
C ALA A 81 -21.83 -10.82 -1.22
N LEU A 82 -20.51 -10.77 -1.40
CA LEU A 82 -19.71 -11.93 -1.79
C LEU A 82 -19.69 -12.99 -0.66
N ASP A 83 -19.33 -14.20 -0.98
CA ASP A 83 -19.11 -15.25 0.02
C ASP A 83 -17.96 -14.87 0.95
N GLY A 84 -18.22 -14.86 2.27
CA GLY A 84 -17.26 -14.40 3.27
C GLY A 84 -16.02 -15.30 3.37
N ASP A 85 -16.18 -16.61 3.18
CA ASP A 85 -15.05 -17.56 3.23
C ASP A 85 -14.13 -17.36 2.04
N LEU A 86 -14.68 -17.11 0.82
CA LEU A 86 -13.89 -16.77 -0.36
C LEU A 86 -13.15 -15.45 -0.20
N VAL A 87 -13.78 -14.44 0.41
CA VAL A 87 -13.15 -13.16 0.70
C VAL A 87 -12.00 -13.34 1.69
N ALA A 88 -12.22 -14.10 2.75
CA ALA A 88 -11.19 -14.40 3.76
C ALA A 88 -10.01 -15.17 3.15
N GLU A 89 -10.26 -16.19 2.33
CA GLU A 89 -9.24 -16.94 1.62
C GLU A 89 -8.43 -16.03 0.68
N ALA A 90 -9.10 -15.23 -0.16
CA ALA A 90 -8.45 -14.34 -1.10
C ALA A 90 -7.54 -13.31 -0.39
N LEU A 91 -8.04 -12.63 0.65
CA LEU A 91 -7.29 -11.60 1.35
C LEU A 91 -6.18 -12.16 2.26
N SER A 92 -6.33 -13.39 2.77
CA SER A 92 -5.29 -14.08 3.57
C SER A 92 -4.12 -14.58 2.71
N THR A 93 -4.33 -14.78 1.42
CA THR A 93 -3.32 -15.32 0.50
C THR A 93 -2.73 -14.29 -0.46
N VAL A 94 -3.31 -13.08 -0.50
CA VAL A 94 -2.89 -12.02 -1.43
C VAL A 94 -1.42 -11.65 -1.25
N ARG A 95 -0.67 -11.63 -2.35
CA ARG A 95 0.72 -11.19 -2.39
C ARG A 95 0.84 -9.97 -3.28
N ILE A 96 1.39 -8.89 -2.73
CA ILE A 96 1.65 -7.65 -3.45
C ILE A 96 3.13 -7.35 -3.30
N PRO A 97 3.96 -7.69 -4.31
CA PRO A 97 5.40 -7.47 -4.25
C PRO A 97 5.73 -5.99 -3.99
N GLY A 98 6.76 -5.75 -3.17
CA GLY A 98 7.22 -4.40 -2.84
C GLY A 98 6.21 -3.56 -2.03
N ARG A 99 5.36 -4.21 -1.24
CA ARG A 99 4.49 -3.57 -0.24
C ARG A 99 4.72 -4.18 1.12
N ILE A 100 5.70 -3.64 1.87
CA ILE A 100 6.20 -4.18 3.14
C ILE A 100 6.41 -5.69 2.99
N GLU A 101 7.14 -6.05 1.95
CA GLU A 101 7.39 -7.45 1.59
C GLU A 101 8.63 -7.96 2.32
N GLN A 102 8.43 -8.83 3.30
CA GLN A 102 9.54 -9.49 3.98
C GLN A 102 10.07 -10.64 3.10
N ILE A 103 11.32 -10.49 2.63
CA ILE A 103 11.98 -11.49 1.77
C ILE A 103 12.89 -12.43 2.57
N ARG A 104 13.46 -11.93 3.67
CA ARG A 104 14.39 -12.68 4.51
C ARG A 104 14.04 -12.47 5.99
N THR A 105 14.34 -13.46 6.82
CA THR A 105 14.04 -13.43 8.26
C THR A 105 15.25 -13.22 9.15
N SER A 106 16.47 -13.49 8.66
CA SER A 106 17.71 -13.32 9.46
C SER A 106 18.89 -12.94 8.55
N PRO A 107 19.38 -11.68 8.63
CA PRO A 107 18.64 -10.56 9.19
C PRO A 107 17.32 -10.33 8.44
N THR A 108 16.37 -9.69 9.08
CA THR A 108 15.10 -9.35 8.40
C THR A 108 15.36 -8.39 7.26
N ILE A 109 14.92 -8.72 6.03
CA ILE A 109 14.97 -7.82 4.88
C ILE A 109 13.56 -7.53 4.40
N ILE A 110 13.21 -6.24 4.38
CA ILE A 110 11.90 -5.74 3.96
C ILE A 110 12.06 -4.88 2.71
N LEU A 111 11.19 -5.10 1.72
CA LEU A 111 11.09 -4.27 0.52
C LEU A 111 9.82 -3.44 0.55
N ASP A 112 9.94 -2.16 0.21
CA ASP A 112 8.81 -1.29 -0.02
C ASP A 112 9.01 -0.34 -1.21
N GLY A 113 8.02 -0.24 -2.09
CA GLY A 113 8.04 0.61 -3.28
C GLY A 113 7.47 2.02 -3.07
N GLY A 114 7.21 2.42 -1.83
CA GLY A 114 6.76 3.78 -1.48
C GLY A 114 7.78 4.82 -1.91
N HIS A 115 7.31 5.93 -2.50
CA HIS A 115 8.17 6.94 -3.13
C HIS A 115 7.65 8.38 -2.95
N ASN A 116 6.74 8.60 -2.04
CA ASN A 116 6.22 9.92 -1.67
C ASN A 116 6.00 10.00 -0.15
N VAL A 117 5.79 11.19 0.36
CA VAL A 117 5.70 11.47 1.80
C VAL A 117 4.61 10.61 2.48
N ASN A 118 3.40 10.55 1.92
CA ASN A 118 2.31 9.76 2.50
C ASN A 118 2.64 8.26 2.55
N ALA A 119 3.36 7.75 1.54
CA ALA A 119 3.82 6.36 1.55
C ALA A 119 4.87 6.12 2.62
N ALA A 120 5.79 7.09 2.84
CA ALA A 120 6.76 7.02 3.93
C ALA A 120 6.09 7.01 5.31
N GLU A 121 5.08 7.86 5.52
CA GLU A 121 4.28 7.89 6.75
C GLU A 121 3.59 6.55 7.01
N SER A 122 2.95 5.99 5.98
CA SER A 122 2.28 4.68 6.08
C SER A 122 3.27 3.54 6.31
N LEU A 123 4.43 3.58 5.67
CA LEU A 123 5.52 2.60 5.84
C LEU A 123 6.06 2.67 7.27
N ARG A 124 6.39 3.85 7.75
CA ARG A 124 6.88 4.07 9.11
C ARG A 124 5.88 3.54 10.13
N ALA A 125 4.63 3.96 10.07
CA ALA A 125 3.60 3.53 11.00
C ALA A 125 3.43 2.00 10.99
N ALA A 126 3.46 1.37 9.81
CA ALA A 126 3.34 -0.07 9.69
C ALA A 126 4.56 -0.83 10.22
N ILE A 127 5.79 -0.31 10.06
CA ILE A 127 6.99 -0.92 10.66
C ILE A 127 6.95 -0.78 12.18
N GLU A 128 6.67 0.41 12.71
CA GLU A 128 6.57 0.66 14.16
C GLU A 128 5.48 -0.21 14.83
N GLU A 129 4.39 -0.51 14.13
CA GLU A 129 3.29 -1.33 14.64
C GLU A 129 3.60 -2.84 14.66
N ASN A 130 4.37 -3.33 13.69
CA ASN A 130 4.46 -4.79 13.44
C ASN A 130 5.85 -5.38 13.68
N TYR A 131 6.88 -4.54 13.88
CA TYR A 131 8.26 -4.96 14.08
C TYR A 131 8.88 -4.23 15.27
N ASP A 132 9.69 -4.94 16.02
CA ASP A 132 10.46 -4.40 17.15
C ASP A 132 11.94 -4.39 16.78
N PHE A 133 12.34 -3.44 15.89
CA PHE A 133 13.71 -3.29 15.49
C PHE A 133 14.51 -2.49 16.51
N GLN A 134 15.62 -3.05 16.99
CA GLN A 134 16.66 -2.33 17.73
C GLN A 134 17.57 -1.57 16.77
N GLN A 135 17.79 -2.14 15.58
CA GLN A 135 18.57 -1.55 14.51
C GLN A 135 17.91 -1.83 13.16
N LEU A 136 17.59 -0.78 12.43
CA LEU A 136 17.08 -0.86 11.08
C LEU A 136 17.93 0.02 10.15
N VAL A 137 18.58 -0.60 9.18
CA VAL A 137 19.39 0.10 8.17
C VAL A 137 18.60 0.27 6.90
N GLY A 138 18.49 1.50 6.40
CA GLY A 138 17.83 1.81 5.13
C GLY A 138 18.76 1.67 3.94
N VAL A 139 18.35 0.97 2.88
CA VAL A 139 18.97 1.03 1.54
C VAL A 139 18.01 1.81 0.64
N ILE A 140 18.42 3.01 0.22
CA ILE A 140 17.51 3.96 -0.41
C ILE A 140 18.02 4.41 -1.76
N ALA A 141 17.16 4.28 -2.79
CA ALA A 141 17.33 4.94 -4.08
C ALA A 141 16.00 5.54 -4.53
N MET A 142 16.03 6.81 -4.91
CA MET A 142 14.84 7.58 -5.27
C MET A 142 14.98 8.21 -6.65
N MET A 143 13.85 8.55 -7.26
CA MET A 143 13.82 9.34 -8.48
C MET A 143 14.00 10.82 -8.12
N GLY A 144 14.75 11.58 -8.96
CA GLY A 144 15.08 12.98 -8.71
C GLY A 144 13.89 13.95 -8.79
N ASP A 145 12.74 13.51 -9.31
CA ASP A 145 11.49 14.27 -9.40
C ASP A 145 10.60 14.18 -8.15
N LYS A 146 11.06 13.51 -7.08
CA LYS A 146 10.31 13.30 -5.84
C LYS A 146 10.71 14.28 -4.73
N GLN A 147 9.87 14.36 -3.71
CA GLN A 147 10.13 15.13 -2.48
C GLN A 147 11.07 14.32 -1.57
N VAL A 148 12.36 14.27 -1.96
CA VAL A 148 13.34 13.36 -1.35
C VAL A 148 13.60 13.72 0.11
N GLU A 149 13.81 15.00 0.41
CA GLU A 149 14.16 15.47 1.76
C GLU A 149 13.01 15.22 2.75
N GLU A 150 11.78 15.50 2.34
CA GLU A 150 10.58 15.25 3.16
C GLU A 150 10.35 13.74 3.35
N TYR A 151 10.55 12.93 2.31
CA TYR A 151 10.45 11.47 2.38
C TYR A 151 11.45 10.90 3.41
N LEU A 152 12.71 11.32 3.31
CA LEU A 152 13.78 10.91 4.23
C LEU A 152 13.50 11.38 5.66
N GLY A 153 12.98 12.61 5.82
CA GLY A 153 12.62 13.17 7.12
C GLY A 153 11.55 12.37 7.87
N VAL A 154 10.60 11.76 7.13
CA VAL A 154 9.60 10.86 7.74
C VAL A 154 10.26 9.58 8.25
N LEU A 155 11.24 9.03 7.52
CA LEU A 155 11.92 7.77 7.88
C LEU A 155 13.07 7.96 8.88
N GLU A 156 13.53 9.19 9.10
CA GLU A 156 14.68 9.49 9.96
C GLU A 156 14.58 8.86 11.36
N PRO A 157 13.45 8.96 12.08
CA PRO A 157 13.34 8.37 13.42
C PRO A 157 13.33 6.83 13.44
N LEU A 158 13.05 6.21 12.29
CA LEU A 158 12.94 4.76 12.16
C LEU A 158 14.30 4.11 11.87
N LEU A 159 15.16 4.79 11.10
CA LEU A 159 16.39 4.22 10.57
C LEU A 159 17.60 4.59 11.43
N SER A 160 18.38 3.62 11.84
CA SER A 160 19.65 3.84 12.54
C SER A 160 20.76 4.34 11.62
N HIS A 161 20.77 3.89 10.36
CA HIS A 161 21.73 4.25 9.33
C HIS A 161 21.09 4.18 7.95
N VAL A 162 21.62 4.91 6.97
CA VAL A 162 21.15 4.92 5.58
C VAL A 162 22.30 4.67 4.62
N VAL A 163 22.15 3.68 3.76
CA VAL A 163 23.00 3.44 2.61
C VAL A 163 22.27 3.94 1.37
N VAL A 164 22.75 5.04 0.80
CA VAL A 164 22.19 5.62 -0.42
C VAL A 164 22.83 4.97 -1.65
N THR A 165 22.00 4.69 -2.66
CA THR A 165 22.40 3.92 -3.83
C THR A 165 21.62 4.37 -5.07
N GLU A 166 21.85 3.70 -6.21
CA GLU A 166 21.12 3.87 -7.46
C GLU A 166 20.40 2.59 -7.85
N ASN A 167 19.32 2.70 -8.61
CA ASN A 167 18.59 1.58 -9.20
C ASN A 167 18.84 1.47 -10.71
N SER A 168 18.26 0.47 -11.36
CA SER A 168 18.47 0.20 -12.78
C SER A 168 17.94 1.28 -13.73
N TRP A 169 17.08 2.19 -13.25
CA TRP A 169 16.53 3.26 -14.10
C TRP A 169 17.44 4.50 -14.11
N ARG A 170 18.62 4.34 -14.72
CA ARG A 170 19.72 5.33 -14.71
C ARG A 170 19.33 6.72 -15.21
N ASP A 171 18.37 6.84 -16.12
CA ASP A 171 17.92 8.13 -16.66
C ASP A 171 17.07 8.95 -15.69
N ARG A 172 16.52 8.34 -14.64
CA ARG A 172 15.59 9.00 -13.71
C ARG A 172 15.97 8.91 -12.25
N VAL A 173 16.79 7.95 -11.89
CA VAL A 173 17.29 7.84 -10.52
C VAL A 173 18.12 9.05 -10.16
N MET A 174 17.99 9.56 -8.94
CA MET A 174 18.88 10.57 -8.40
C MET A 174 20.27 9.95 -8.24
N PRO A 175 21.36 10.58 -8.77
CA PRO A 175 22.71 10.09 -8.53
C PRO A 175 22.98 9.89 -7.04
N ALA A 176 23.69 8.81 -6.69
CA ALA A 176 23.91 8.44 -5.29
C ALA A 176 24.60 9.54 -4.48
N GLU A 177 25.54 10.29 -5.07
CA GLU A 177 26.22 11.42 -4.40
C GLU A 177 25.28 12.61 -4.14
N ASP A 178 24.32 12.87 -5.05
CA ASP A 178 23.32 13.92 -4.86
C ASP A 178 22.35 13.49 -3.74
N LEU A 179 21.90 12.22 -3.76
CA LEU A 179 21.05 11.67 -2.72
C LEU A 179 21.74 11.67 -1.36
N LYS A 180 23.07 11.35 -1.30
CA LYS A 180 23.89 11.46 -0.11
C LYS A 180 23.85 12.88 0.48
N THR A 181 24.01 13.88 -0.37
CA THR A 181 23.99 15.29 0.07
C THR A 181 22.66 15.65 0.73
N VAL A 182 21.54 15.14 0.22
CA VAL A 182 20.22 15.31 0.84
C VAL A 182 20.11 14.52 2.13
N ALA A 183 20.51 13.25 2.12
CA ALA A 183 20.44 12.37 3.28
C ALA A 183 21.28 12.87 4.46
N GLU A 184 22.49 13.40 4.21
CA GLU A 184 23.34 13.96 5.26
C GLU A 184 22.70 15.18 5.97
N ARG A 185 21.88 15.97 5.28
CA ARG A 185 21.13 17.06 5.92
C ARG A 185 20.04 16.55 6.88
N VAL A 186 19.49 15.38 6.59
CA VAL A 186 18.39 14.81 7.39
C VAL A 186 18.92 13.93 8.52
N PHE A 187 19.88 13.06 8.23
CA PHE A 187 20.38 12.03 9.18
C PHE A 187 21.68 12.44 9.90
N GLY A 188 22.42 13.43 9.36
CA GLY A 188 23.81 13.67 9.76
C GLY A 188 24.79 12.79 8.98
N ALA A 189 25.99 13.33 8.71
CA ALA A 189 26.98 12.66 7.85
C ALA A 189 27.45 11.30 8.41
N GLU A 190 27.43 11.13 9.71
CA GLU A 190 27.85 9.90 10.42
C GLU A 190 26.86 8.74 10.23
N ARG A 191 25.61 9.02 9.85
CA ARG A 191 24.57 8.02 9.62
C ARG A 191 24.30 7.75 8.14
N VAL A 192 25.16 8.24 7.22
CA VAL A 192 24.96 8.09 5.78
C VAL A 192 26.20 7.50 5.10
N THR A 193 26.00 6.42 4.38
CA THR A 193 27.01 5.79 3.52
C THR A 193 26.55 5.84 2.07
N CYS A 194 27.43 6.16 1.13
CA CYS A 194 27.14 6.16 -0.29
C CYS A 194 27.77 4.95 -0.97
N VAL A 195 26.94 4.09 -1.54
CA VAL A 195 27.37 2.91 -2.32
C VAL A 195 26.52 2.89 -3.60
N PRO A 196 27.05 3.36 -4.74
CA PRO A 196 26.26 3.56 -5.95
C PRO A 196 25.61 2.30 -6.52
N GLU A 197 26.28 1.15 -6.40
CA GLU A 197 25.77 -0.11 -6.92
C GLU A 197 24.86 -0.81 -5.91
N LEU A 198 23.60 -1.07 -6.30
CA LEU A 198 22.57 -1.62 -5.42
C LEU A 198 22.96 -2.96 -4.77
N PRO A 199 23.60 -3.92 -5.48
CA PRO A 199 24.03 -5.19 -4.83
C PRO A 199 25.02 -4.98 -3.70
N ASP A 200 25.96 -4.04 -3.89
CA ASP A 200 26.97 -3.71 -2.90
C ASP A 200 26.37 -2.92 -1.73
N ALA A 201 25.42 -2.04 -2.01
CA ALA A 201 24.68 -1.30 -0.99
C ALA A 201 23.85 -2.23 -0.09
N ILE A 202 23.21 -3.24 -0.67
CA ILE A 202 22.48 -4.27 0.11
C ILE A 202 23.46 -5.07 0.97
N GLN A 203 24.61 -5.46 0.41
CA GLN A 203 25.61 -6.22 1.16
C GLN A 203 26.20 -5.39 2.30
N GLU A 204 26.46 -4.11 2.07
CA GLU A 204 26.95 -3.18 3.11
C GLU A 204 25.94 -3.03 4.25
N ALA A 205 24.67 -2.83 3.93
CA ALA A 205 23.60 -2.76 4.95
C ALA A 205 23.47 -4.07 5.76
N VAL A 206 23.57 -5.21 5.09
CA VAL A 206 23.58 -6.52 5.77
C VAL A 206 24.80 -6.66 6.70
N ASN A 207 25.99 -6.25 6.24
CA ASN A 207 27.20 -6.29 7.07
C ASN A 207 27.07 -5.40 8.31
N MET A 208 26.43 -4.22 8.20
CA MET A 208 26.20 -3.32 9.34
C MET A 208 25.33 -3.98 10.41
N VAL A 209 24.23 -4.64 10.02
CA VAL A 209 23.33 -5.29 10.98
C VAL A 209 23.88 -6.60 11.54
N ASP A 210 24.71 -7.33 10.78
CA ASP A 210 25.37 -8.55 11.24
C ASP A 210 26.55 -8.24 12.19
N ALA A 211 27.22 -7.10 12.02
CA ALA A 211 28.35 -6.71 12.87
C ALA A 211 27.92 -6.37 14.30
N ASP A 212 26.71 -5.87 14.47
CA ASP A 212 26.17 -5.48 15.76
C ASP A 212 25.40 -6.64 16.45
N ASP A 213 25.24 -7.79 15.78
CA ASP A 213 24.63 -8.98 16.34
C ASP A 213 25.62 -9.80 17.18
N GLU A 214 25.93 -9.33 18.38
CA GLU A 214 26.84 -10.00 19.32
C GLU A 214 26.39 -11.44 19.69
N LEU A 215 25.13 -11.77 19.53
CA LEU A 215 24.54 -13.05 19.89
C LEU A 215 24.37 -13.99 18.69
N GLY A 216 24.58 -13.51 17.46
CA GLY A 216 24.42 -14.29 16.22
C GLY A 216 23.00 -14.77 15.95
N VAL A 217 22.00 -14.12 16.53
CA VAL A 217 20.58 -14.53 16.47
C VAL A 217 19.79 -13.70 15.46
N GLY A 218 20.33 -12.52 15.02
CA GLY A 218 19.68 -11.59 14.09
C GLY A 218 18.37 -11.00 14.60
N TYR A 219 18.09 -11.16 15.89
CA TYR A 219 16.82 -10.72 16.47
C TYR A 219 16.82 -9.21 16.70
N GLY A 220 15.81 -8.53 16.17
CA GLY A 220 15.70 -7.08 16.29
C GLY A 220 16.56 -6.29 15.29
N HIS A 221 17.24 -6.96 14.35
CA HIS A 221 18.06 -6.33 13.33
C HIS A 221 17.44 -6.50 11.94
N GLY A 222 17.45 -5.44 11.13
CA GLY A 222 16.83 -5.49 9.81
C GLY A 222 17.38 -4.49 8.81
N VAL A 223 17.09 -4.77 7.55
CA VAL A 223 17.37 -3.91 6.39
C VAL A 223 16.07 -3.56 5.71
N LEU A 224 15.81 -2.27 5.52
CA LEU A 224 14.68 -1.74 4.77
C LEU A 224 15.16 -1.21 3.42
N ILE A 225 14.72 -1.82 2.33
CA ILE A 225 15.04 -1.38 0.96
C ILE A 225 13.83 -0.67 0.39
N CYS A 226 13.96 0.64 0.13
CA CYS A 226 12.82 1.47 -0.25
C CYS A 226 13.19 2.68 -1.12
N GLY A 227 12.20 3.56 -1.38
CA GLY A 227 12.33 4.81 -2.11
C GLY A 227 11.83 4.78 -3.55
N SER A 228 11.68 3.60 -4.15
CA SER A 228 11.00 3.46 -5.45
C SER A 228 10.60 2.00 -5.72
N PHE A 229 9.59 1.83 -6.58
CA PHE A 229 9.24 0.49 -7.09
C PHE A 229 10.37 -0.18 -7.86
N THR A 230 11.16 0.61 -8.60
CA THR A 230 12.33 0.09 -9.33
C THR A 230 13.35 -0.46 -8.36
N THR A 231 13.65 0.28 -7.28
CA THR A 231 14.60 -0.17 -6.25
C THR A 231 14.13 -1.46 -5.58
N ALA A 232 12.85 -1.51 -5.17
CA ALA A 232 12.28 -2.71 -4.56
C ALA A 232 12.26 -3.90 -5.55
N GLY A 233 11.96 -3.66 -6.82
CA GLY A 233 11.94 -4.68 -7.87
C GLY A 233 13.34 -5.24 -8.19
N ASP A 234 14.33 -4.36 -8.33
CA ASP A 234 15.72 -4.76 -8.58
C ASP A 234 16.28 -5.57 -7.40
N ALA A 235 16.06 -5.09 -6.18
CA ALA A 235 16.48 -5.79 -4.96
C ALA A 235 15.80 -7.16 -4.84
N ARG A 236 14.51 -7.24 -5.14
CA ARG A 236 13.76 -8.50 -5.12
C ARG A 236 14.36 -9.53 -6.07
N LEU A 237 14.63 -9.13 -7.32
CA LEU A 237 15.27 -10.01 -8.31
C LEU A 237 16.63 -10.49 -7.83
N MET A 238 17.48 -9.61 -7.30
CA MET A 238 18.82 -9.95 -6.80
C MET A 238 18.78 -10.91 -5.62
N LEU A 239 17.84 -10.72 -4.69
CA LEU A 239 17.70 -11.57 -3.51
C LEU A 239 17.09 -12.94 -3.86
N GLU A 240 16.13 -12.99 -4.79
CA GLU A 240 15.56 -14.24 -5.29
C GLU A 240 16.58 -15.04 -6.13
N GLU A 241 17.42 -14.38 -6.93
CA GLU A 241 18.50 -15.06 -7.69
C GLU A 241 19.52 -15.75 -6.79
N LYS A 242 19.82 -15.19 -5.60
CA LYS A 242 20.66 -15.85 -4.62
C LYS A 242 20.03 -17.12 -4.05
N VAL A 243 18.68 -17.14 -3.98
CA VAL A 243 17.91 -18.31 -3.51
C VAL A 243 17.64 -19.30 -4.64
N ASN A 244 17.48 -18.82 -5.87
CA ASN A 244 17.22 -19.65 -7.05
C ASN A 244 18.18 -19.32 -8.20
N PRO A 245 19.30 -20.04 -8.34
CA PRO A 245 20.31 -19.82 -9.38
C PRO A 245 19.78 -19.91 -10.83
N ASP A 246 18.64 -20.58 -11.04
CA ASP A 246 18.04 -20.71 -12.38
C ASP A 246 17.47 -19.36 -12.90
N LEU A 247 17.23 -18.38 -12.02
CA LEU A 247 16.86 -17.03 -12.40
C LEU A 247 17.98 -16.24 -13.09
N LYS A 248 19.25 -16.69 -12.98
CA LYS A 248 20.40 -16.10 -13.70
C LYS A 248 20.40 -16.42 -15.20
N LYS A 249 19.63 -17.40 -15.63
CA LYS A 249 19.52 -17.74 -17.05
C LYS A 249 18.73 -16.67 -17.80
N PRO A 250 19.08 -16.35 -19.07
CA PRO A 250 18.27 -15.51 -19.94
C PRO A 250 16.81 -15.98 -19.95
N LYS A 251 15.86 -15.05 -20.05
CA LYS A 251 14.40 -15.39 -20.06
C LYS A 251 14.05 -16.49 -21.06
N SER A 252 14.79 -16.58 -22.20
CA SER A 252 14.66 -17.61 -23.21
C SER A 252 15.12 -19.02 -22.78
N GLU A 253 15.87 -19.13 -21.71
CA GLU A 253 16.42 -20.39 -21.18
C GLU A 253 15.80 -20.79 -19.85
N ARG A 254 14.90 -19.96 -19.29
CA ARG A 254 14.15 -20.29 -18.07
C ARG A 254 13.11 -21.32 -18.44
N VAL A 255 13.33 -22.54 -18.02
CA VAL A 255 12.27 -23.56 -18.05
C VAL A 255 11.27 -23.13 -16.97
N PHE A 256 10.21 -22.42 -17.36
CA PHE A 256 9.03 -22.36 -16.53
C PHE A 256 8.57 -23.81 -16.39
N GLN A 257 8.57 -24.35 -15.17
CA GLN A 257 7.73 -25.51 -14.91
C GLN A 257 6.34 -25.05 -15.32
N GLU A 258 5.86 -25.55 -16.45
CA GLU A 258 4.48 -25.38 -16.87
C GLU A 258 3.64 -25.66 -15.64
N ALA A 259 2.79 -24.69 -15.27
CA ALA A 259 1.78 -24.93 -14.26
C ALA A 259 1.14 -26.26 -14.64
N VAL A 260 1.24 -27.24 -13.76
CA VAL A 260 0.63 -28.56 -13.96
C VAL A 260 -0.80 -28.25 -14.38
N GLU A 261 -1.11 -28.45 -15.66
CA GLU A 261 -2.49 -28.32 -16.12
C GLU A 261 -3.30 -29.20 -15.17
N PRO A 262 -4.36 -28.68 -14.55
CA PRO A 262 -5.22 -29.50 -13.72
C PRO A 262 -5.66 -30.68 -14.59
N GLU A 263 -5.44 -31.91 -14.11
CA GLU A 263 -5.87 -33.11 -14.82
C GLU A 263 -7.30 -32.90 -15.29
N PRO A 264 -7.61 -33.20 -16.59
CA PRO A 264 -8.96 -33.06 -17.09
C PRO A 264 -9.87 -33.89 -16.17
N ARG A 265 -10.88 -33.25 -15.60
CA ARG A 265 -11.89 -33.92 -14.80
C ARG A 265 -12.44 -35.04 -15.66
N LYS A 266 -12.26 -36.26 -15.21
CA LYS A 266 -12.88 -37.44 -15.83
C LYS A 266 -14.38 -37.20 -15.88
N ASP A 267 -14.89 -37.21 -17.07
CA ASP A 267 -16.27 -37.06 -17.45
C ASP A 267 -17.19 -37.76 -16.45
N GLN A 268 -17.95 -37.00 -15.71
CA GLN A 268 -19.20 -37.45 -15.14
C GLN A 268 -20.30 -36.83 -16.00
N ASP A 269 -20.86 -37.74 -16.81
CA ASP A 269 -22.15 -37.67 -17.50
C ASP A 269 -22.51 -36.33 -18.17
N GLU A 270 -22.36 -36.33 -19.50
CA GLU A 270 -23.08 -35.43 -20.40
C GLU A 270 -24.58 -35.55 -20.14
N ALA A 271 -25.11 -34.66 -19.28
CA ALA A 271 -26.50 -34.31 -19.33
C ALA A 271 -26.60 -33.04 -20.18
N ASP A 272 -27.19 -33.22 -21.34
CA ASP A 272 -27.54 -32.19 -22.30
C ASP A 272 -28.09 -30.94 -21.62
N LEU A 273 -27.28 -29.91 -21.54
CA LEU A 273 -27.74 -28.54 -21.28
C LEU A 273 -27.65 -27.81 -22.61
N ASP A 274 -28.73 -27.87 -23.37
CA ASP A 274 -29.02 -26.97 -24.47
C ASP A 274 -28.94 -25.53 -23.97
N PHE A 275 -27.83 -24.86 -24.26
CA PHE A 275 -27.68 -23.43 -24.04
C PHE A 275 -28.35 -22.71 -25.22
N GLU A 276 -29.67 -22.57 -25.18
CA GLU A 276 -30.34 -21.59 -26.01
C GLU A 276 -29.88 -20.21 -25.56
N SER A 277 -29.28 -19.45 -26.47
CA SER A 277 -28.88 -18.08 -26.32
C SER A 277 -30.11 -17.18 -26.26
N ASP A 278 -30.68 -17.03 -25.09
CA ASP A 278 -31.61 -15.93 -24.80
C ASP A 278 -30.79 -14.67 -24.48
N ALA A 279 -30.32 -14.01 -25.53
CA ALA A 279 -29.95 -12.62 -25.45
C ALA A 279 -31.24 -11.83 -25.17
N ASN A 280 -31.43 -11.41 -23.93
CA ASN A 280 -32.50 -10.48 -23.59
C ASN A 280 -32.18 -9.11 -24.20
N PRO A 281 -32.92 -8.64 -25.24
CA PRO A 281 -32.63 -7.38 -25.92
C PRO A 281 -33.03 -6.15 -25.10
N ASP A 282 -33.58 -6.30 -23.88
CA ASP A 282 -34.15 -5.22 -23.06
C ASP A 282 -33.33 -4.97 -21.79
N PHE A 283 -32.02 -5.18 -21.81
CA PHE A 283 -31.16 -4.77 -20.70
C PHE A 283 -30.88 -3.26 -20.80
N ASP A 284 -31.78 -2.45 -20.26
CA ASP A 284 -31.58 -1.01 -20.09
C ASP A 284 -30.82 -0.76 -18.75
N ILE A 285 -29.61 -0.21 -18.87
CA ILE A 285 -28.74 0.19 -17.76
C ILE A 285 -29.44 1.22 -16.81
N ASN A 286 -30.55 1.79 -17.23
CA ASN A 286 -31.30 2.81 -16.49
C ASN A 286 -32.40 2.27 -15.56
N ASP A 287 -32.58 0.94 -15.48
CA ASP A 287 -33.71 0.35 -14.72
C ASP A 287 -33.36 0.02 -13.25
N PHE A 288 -32.22 0.49 -12.74
CA PHE A 288 -31.94 0.50 -11.31
C PHE A 288 -32.62 1.71 -10.68
N GLY A 289 -33.86 1.47 -10.21
CA GLY A 289 -34.69 2.43 -9.55
C GLY A 289 -33.94 3.18 -8.43
N SER A 290 -34.00 4.50 -8.52
CA SER A 290 -33.60 5.44 -7.50
C SER A 290 -34.39 5.18 -6.20
N VAL A 291 -33.78 4.50 -5.24
CA VAL A 291 -34.21 4.55 -3.84
C VAL A 291 -33.39 5.66 -3.16
N GLY A 292 -33.85 6.88 -3.31
CA GLY A 292 -33.37 8.00 -2.53
C GLY A 292 -34.42 8.33 -1.45
N PRO A 293 -34.01 8.56 -0.19
CA PRO A 293 -34.92 9.18 0.76
C PRO A 293 -35.15 10.64 0.38
N ASP A 294 -36.43 11.03 0.38
CA ASP A 294 -36.88 12.41 0.32
C ASP A 294 -36.19 13.26 1.39
N LEU A 295 -35.26 14.10 0.96
CA LEU A 295 -34.81 15.23 1.74
C LEU A 295 -35.60 16.44 1.26
N ALA A 296 -36.58 16.85 2.09
CA ALA A 296 -37.30 18.07 1.96
C ALA A 296 -36.34 19.26 1.78
N GLU A 297 -36.65 20.05 0.76
CA GLU A 297 -36.08 21.37 0.55
C GLU A 297 -36.65 22.30 1.62
N ASP A 298 -35.82 22.73 2.56
CA ASP A 298 -36.07 23.96 3.31
C ASP A 298 -35.21 25.05 2.67
N GLU A 299 -35.85 25.79 1.78
CA GLU A 299 -35.43 27.14 1.39
C GLU A 299 -35.91 28.14 2.47
N ASP A 300 -35.11 29.20 2.59
CA ASP A 300 -35.35 30.45 3.32
C ASP A 300 -34.99 30.52 4.82
N ALA A 301 -33.81 31.03 5.06
CA ALA A 301 -33.54 31.90 6.20
C ALA A 301 -32.51 32.98 5.82
N ASP A 302 -33.05 34.06 5.41
CA ASP A 302 -32.82 35.49 5.60
C ASP A 302 -31.49 35.92 6.19
N ALA A 303 -30.77 36.69 5.38
CA ALA A 303 -29.58 37.46 5.76
C ALA A 303 -30.05 38.86 6.20
N SER A 304 -29.97 39.14 7.48
CA SER A 304 -29.96 40.55 7.92
C SER A 304 -29.24 40.71 9.27
N GLU A 305 -28.23 41.55 9.23
CA GLU A 305 -27.79 42.50 10.27
C GLU A 305 -27.30 41.95 11.63
N VAL A 306 -26.00 42.01 11.85
CA VAL A 306 -25.46 42.51 13.13
C VAL A 306 -24.35 43.55 12.89
N GLU A 307 -24.70 44.77 13.22
CA GLU A 307 -23.88 45.96 13.28
C GLU A 307 -22.72 45.83 14.29
N HIS A 308 -21.74 46.65 14.03
CA HIS A 308 -20.64 47.06 14.87
C HIS A 308 -21.02 47.42 16.32
N ALA A 309 -20.21 47.03 17.28
CA ALA A 309 -19.99 47.80 18.49
C ALA A 309 -18.51 47.73 18.89
N ASP A 310 -17.87 48.85 18.66
CA ASP A 310 -16.58 49.27 19.21
C ASP A 310 -16.69 49.57 20.70
N ALA A 311 -15.55 49.56 21.35
CA ALA A 311 -15.11 50.41 22.44
C ALA A 311 -14.86 49.71 23.79
N ALA A 312 -13.63 49.59 24.12
CA ALA A 312 -12.83 50.45 24.97
C ALA A 312 -12.72 50.06 26.47
N SER A 313 -11.47 50.09 26.85
CA SER A 313 -10.91 50.49 28.16
C SER A 313 -11.00 49.47 29.33
N SER A 314 -9.95 49.14 29.86
CA SER A 314 -8.86 49.76 30.65
C SER A 314 -8.82 49.20 32.06
N GLU A 315 -7.61 48.94 32.49
CA GLU A 315 -7.09 49.07 33.86
C GLU A 315 -7.50 48.05 34.93
N ASP A 316 -6.57 47.38 35.39
CA ASP A 316 -5.73 47.53 36.57
C ASP A 316 -5.93 46.52 37.74
N VAL A 317 -4.78 46.11 38.26
CA VAL A 317 -4.47 45.80 39.67
C VAL A 317 -4.84 44.41 40.23
N ARG A 318 -3.92 43.59 40.31
CA ARG A 318 -3.03 43.10 41.38
C ARG A 318 -2.48 41.69 41.12
#